data_ba7c3ed44bded7c13bc0ec5d5dbc9ec5
#
_entry.id   ba7c3ed44bded7c13bc0ec5d5dbc9ec5
#
_cell.length_a   1.000
_cell.length_b   1.000
_cell.length_c   1.000
_cell.angle_alpha   90.00
_cell.angle_beta   90.00
_cell.angle_gamma   90.00
#
_symmetry.space_group_name_H-M   'P 1'
#
loop_
_entity.id
_entity.type
_entity.pdbx_description
1 polymer ?
#
loop_
_entity_poly.entity_id
_entity_poly.type
_entity_poly.pdbx_seq_one_letter_code
_entity_poly.pdbx_strand_id
1 'polypeptide(L)'
;MAPSVTPIVVDNASSDNTVARAKGARVIANSTNRGFAAAVNQGIAATDADSILLLNPDVQLLSAVDALVEASRRHGIAAGKLVDATGQAQTGFTIRRFPTPMSMIFELCGLNRLCRSNPVNRKYRYLDRSLEEAGFVEQPAGAFMMIQREVWKKTGGFDEGFHPIWFEDVDFCRRAMESGYRAEYIPSVVGRHAGAHSIRRIPAGCRAWYWCVSLLRYAAKHFGELGYRFVCAAVLFTSIPRMFAGIIRERSISPIAIYCKIAGFASLCLVSFRRRGMVEVQTS
;
A
#
# COMPACT_ATOMS: atom_id res chain seq x y z
N MET A 1 -15.15 1.22 -30.07
CA MET A 1 -14.79 2.56 -29.59
C MET A 1 -13.84 2.39 -28.41
N ALA A 2 -12.67 3.01 -28.46
CA ALA A 2 -11.80 3.04 -27.28
C ALA A 2 -12.56 3.73 -26.14
N PRO A 3 -12.49 3.23 -24.90
CA PRO A 3 -13.19 3.85 -23.79
C PRO A 3 -12.68 5.28 -23.60
N SER A 4 -13.61 6.23 -23.46
CA SER A 4 -13.24 7.62 -23.16
C SER A 4 -12.61 7.66 -21.77
N VAL A 5 -11.33 8.02 -21.67
CA VAL A 5 -10.61 8.17 -20.41
C VAL A 5 -10.75 9.60 -19.91
N THR A 6 -11.25 9.77 -18.68
CA THR A 6 -11.29 11.07 -18.01
C THR A 6 -10.23 11.09 -16.90
N PRO A 7 -9.11 11.80 -17.10
CA PRO A 7 -8.07 11.86 -16.08
C PRO A 7 -8.49 12.79 -14.93
N ILE A 8 -8.33 12.29 -13.69
CA ILE A 8 -8.52 13.06 -12.46
C ILE A 8 -7.22 13.01 -11.69
N VAL A 9 -6.67 14.15 -11.37
CA VAL A 9 -5.47 14.30 -10.54
C VAL A 9 -5.87 14.86 -9.20
N VAL A 10 -5.55 14.11 -8.14
CA VAL A 10 -5.71 14.60 -6.76
C VAL A 10 -4.33 14.97 -6.24
N ASP A 11 -4.11 16.28 -6.08
CA ASP A 11 -2.88 16.82 -5.53
C ASP A 11 -2.98 16.98 -4.02
N ASN A 12 -2.11 16.28 -3.30
CA ASN A 12 -2.09 16.26 -1.83
C ASN A 12 -1.12 17.32 -1.26
N ALA A 13 -1.31 18.59 -1.62
CA ALA A 13 -0.49 19.72 -1.21
C ALA A 13 0.98 19.59 -1.67
N SER A 14 1.20 19.31 -2.94
CA SER A 14 2.54 19.31 -3.52
C SER A 14 3.15 20.71 -3.50
N SER A 15 4.42 20.78 -3.18
CA SER A 15 5.20 22.05 -3.15
C SER A 15 5.85 22.37 -4.50
N ASP A 16 5.62 21.55 -5.53
CA ASP A 16 6.17 21.71 -6.88
C ASP A 16 5.09 22.10 -7.89
N ASN A 17 5.44 22.13 -9.18
CA ASN A 17 4.54 22.53 -10.26
C ASN A 17 3.57 21.40 -10.71
N THR A 18 3.22 20.45 -9.84
CA THR A 18 2.35 19.29 -10.17
C THR A 18 1.01 19.75 -10.71
N VAL A 19 0.32 20.67 -10.02
CA VAL A 19 -0.99 21.20 -10.45
C VAL A 19 -0.91 21.87 -11.82
N ALA A 20 0.13 22.70 -12.05
CA ALA A 20 0.32 23.40 -13.31
C ALA A 20 0.64 22.45 -14.49
N ARG A 21 1.22 21.28 -14.20
CA ARG A 21 1.55 20.25 -15.20
C ARG A 21 0.39 19.34 -15.52
N ALA A 22 -0.60 19.23 -14.69
CA ALA A 22 -1.79 18.37 -14.88
C ALA A 22 -2.77 18.93 -15.93
N LYS A 23 -2.23 19.41 -17.09
CA LYS A 23 -3.02 19.96 -18.19
C LYS A 23 -3.92 18.87 -18.80
N GLY A 24 -5.19 19.21 -19.03
CA GLY A 24 -6.17 18.29 -19.63
C GLY A 24 -6.79 17.29 -18.64
N ALA A 25 -6.44 17.37 -17.36
CA ALA A 25 -7.06 16.60 -16.30
C ALA A 25 -7.96 17.47 -15.42
N ARG A 26 -8.98 16.87 -14.81
CA ARG A 26 -9.68 17.48 -13.67
C ARG A 26 -8.76 17.42 -12.45
N VAL A 27 -8.41 18.58 -11.89
CA VAL A 27 -7.51 18.65 -10.73
C VAL A 27 -8.31 18.93 -9.46
N ILE A 28 -8.04 18.15 -8.41
CA ILE A 28 -8.50 18.37 -7.03
C ILE A 28 -7.26 18.70 -6.20
N ALA A 29 -7.08 19.97 -5.84
CA ALA A 29 -5.93 20.43 -5.05
C ALA A 29 -6.32 20.54 -3.58
N ASN A 30 -5.70 19.72 -2.73
CA ASN A 30 -5.85 19.78 -1.29
C ASN A 30 -4.87 20.81 -0.71
N SER A 31 -5.30 21.55 0.31
CA SER A 31 -4.45 22.50 1.05
C SER A 31 -3.46 21.80 2.01
N THR A 32 -3.74 20.55 2.36
CA THR A 32 -2.90 19.72 3.24
C THR A 32 -2.81 18.30 2.71
N ASN A 33 -1.77 17.57 3.09
CA ASN A 33 -1.64 16.15 2.74
C ASN A 33 -2.64 15.31 3.54
N ARG A 34 -3.70 14.86 2.90
CA ARG A 34 -4.75 14.02 3.47
C ARG A 34 -4.43 12.53 3.48
N GLY A 35 -3.27 12.15 2.96
CA GLY A 35 -2.87 10.74 2.79
C GLY A 35 -3.40 10.13 1.48
N PHE A 36 -2.82 8.96 1.14
CA PHE A 36 -3.11 8.27 -0.13
C PHE A 36 -4.57 7.79 -0.19
N ALA A 37 -5.06 7.12 0.86
CA ALA A 37 -6.44 6.61 0.92
C ALA A 37 -7.49 7.71 0.68
N ALA A 38 -7.35 8.86 1.36
CA ALA A 38 -8.25 9.99 1.21
C ALA A 38 -8.20 10.58 -0.21
N ALA A 39 -7.01 10.70 -0.80
CA ALA A 39 -6.86 11.18 -2.17
C ALA A 39 -7.53 10.23 -3.18
N VAL A 40 -7.38 8.92 -3.01
CA VAL A 40 -8.05 7.92 -3.85
C VAL A 40 -9.57 8.04 -3.70
N ASN A 41 -10.09 8.09 -2.48
CA ASN A 41 -11.53 8.25 -2.25
C ASN A 41 -12.09 9.54 -2.89
N GLN A 42 -11.37 10.66 -2.76
CA GLN A 42 -11.75 11.93 -3.42
C GLN A 42 -11.80 11.80 -4.95
N GLY A 43 -10.78 11.17 -5.54
CA GLY A 43 -10.72 10.95 -6.98
C GLY A 43 -11.86 10.09 -7.48
N ILE A 44 -12.18 8.99 -6.77
CA ILE A 44 -13.30 8.11 -7.12
C ILE A 44 -14.66 8.82 -6.96
N ALA A 45 -14.84 9.59 -5.88
CA ALA A 45 -16.05 10.33 -5.64
C ALA A 45 -16.29 11.46 -6.67
N ALA A 46 -15.24 11.93 -7.32
CA ALA A 46 -15.31 13.03 -8.30
C ALA A 46 -15.72 12.58 -9.71
N THR A 47 -16.03 11.31 -9.94
CA THR A 47 -16.47 10.78 -11.24
C THR A 47 -17.61 9.80 -11.05
N ASP A 48 -18.39 9.56 -12.09
CA ASP A 48 -19.45 8.53 -12.13
C ASP A 48 -19.03 7.30 -12.94
N ALA A 49 -17.79 7.24 -13.43
CA ALA A 49 -17.29 6.12 -14.20
C ALA A 49 -17.38 4.80 -13.41
N ASP A 50 -17.80 3.71 -14.05
CA ASP A 50 -17.92 2.39 -13.42
C ASP A 50 -16.56 1.75 -13.18
N SER A 51 -15.62 1.92 -14.11
CA SER A 51 -14.27 1.38 -14.03
C SER A 51 -13.28 2.50 -13.71
N ILE A 52 -12.54 2.37 -12.62
CA ILE A 52 -11.59 3.37 -12.14
C ILE A 52 -10.19 2.78 -12.14
N LEU A 53 -9.28 3.37 -12.90
CA LEU A 53 -7.87 3.03 -12.88
C LEU A 53 -7.13 3.89 -11.84
N LEU A 54 -6.67 3.27 -10.77
CA LEU A 54 -5.69 3.88 -9.88
C LEU A 54 -4.32 3.79 -10.55
N LEU A 55 -3.69 4.95 -10.70
CA LEU A 55 -2.38 5.05 -11.31
C LEU A 55 -1.52 6.03 -10.52
N ASN A 56 -0.42 5.55 -9.97
CA ASN A 56 0.54 6.44 -9.33
C ASN A 56 1.17 7.40 -10.36
N PRO A 57 1.52 8.63 -9.97
CA PRO A 57 2.07 9.64 -10.90
C PRO A 57 3.46 9.26 -11.46
N ASP A 58 4.12 8.27 -10.91
CA ASP A 58 5.40 7.72 -11.37
C ASP A 58 5.24 6.40 -12.14
N VAL A 59 4.01 6.07 -12.59
CA VAL A 59 3.72 4.95 -13.49
C VAL A 59 3.43 5.47 -14.89
N GLN A 60 4.15 4.95 -15.88
CA GLN A 60 3.91 5.15 -17.30
C GLN A 60 3.26 3.92 -17.91
N LEU A 61 2.08 4.06 -18.54
CA LEU A 61 1.45 2.96 -19.27
C LEU A 61 2.27 2.63 -20.53
N LEU A 62 2.57 1.35 -20.73
CA LEU A 62 3.29 0.82 -21.89
C LEU A 62 2.37 0.03 -22.83
N SER A 63 1.13 -0.23 -22.43
CA SER A 63 0.13 -0.98 -23.19
C SER A 63 -1.26 -0.38 -22.97
N ALA A 64 -2.22 -0.77 -23.82
CA ALA A 64 -3.64 -0.48 -23.61
C ALA A 64 -4.15 -1.18 -22.34
N VAL A 65 -5.20 -0.61 -21.73
CA VAL A 65 -5.74 -1.08 -20.44
C VAL A 65 -7.10 -1.80 -20.58
N ASP A 66 -7.56 -2.03 -21.81
CA ASP A 66 -8.87 -2.63 -22.10
C ASP A 66 -9.06 -3.98 -21.40
N ALA A 67 -8.01 -4.82 -21.38
CA ALA A 67 -8.05 -6.10 -20.70
C ALA A 67 -8.24 -5.96 -19.18
N LEU A 68 -7.73 -4.88 -18.56
CA LEU A 68 -8.01 -4.59 -17.13
C LEU A 68 -9.47 -4.18 -16.94
N VAL A 69 -10.04 -3.41 -17.85
CA VAL A 69 -11.47 -3.02 -17.79
C VAL A 69 -12.35 -4.27 -17.83
N GLU A 70 -12.11 -5.18 -18.79
CA GLU A 70 -12.87 -6.40 -18.92
C GLU A 70 -12.73 -7.34 -17.71
N ALA A 71 -11.49 -7.54 -17.23
CA ALA A 71 -11.23 -8.39 -16.07
C ALA A 71 -11.85 -7.80 -14.80
N SER A 72 -11.75 -6.49 -14.59
CA SER A 72 -12.37 -5.85 -13.43
C SER A 72 -13.90 -5.92 -13.45
N ARG A 73 -14.54 -5.81 -14.64
CA ARG A 73 -15.99 -6.01 -14.79
C ARG A 73 -16.44 -7.40 -14.38
N ARG A 74 -15.62 -8.43 -14.66
CA ARG A 74 -15.95 -9.81 -14.29
C ARG A 74 -15.70 -10.14 -12.82
N HIS A 75 -14.66 -9.54 -12.23
CA HIS A 75 -14.14 -9.98 -10.92
C HIS A 75 -14.06 -8.89 -9.85
N GLY A 76 -14.29 -7.63 -10.23
CA GLY A 76 -14.29 -6.47 -9.34
C GLY A 76 -12.98 -5.70 -9.35
N ILE A 77 -11.85 -6.39 -9.39
CA ILE A 77 -10.50 -5.79 -9.39
C ILE A 77 -9.64 -6.46 -10.46
N ALA A 78 -8.82 -5.66 -11.15
CA ALA A 78 -7.78 -6.16 -12.04
C ALA A 78 -6.49 -5.35 -11.88
N ALA A 79 -5.34 -5.96 -12.21
CA ALA A 79 -4.06 -5.26 -12.16
C ALA A 79 -3.11 -5.73 -13.25
N GLY A 80 -2.29 -4.81 -13.74
CA GLY A 80 -1.25 -5.09 -14.71
C GLY A 80 0.11 -5.39 -14.08
N LYS A 81 1.07 -5.73 -14.93
CA LYS A 81 2.46 -5.95 -14.56
C LYS A 81 3.19 -4.63 -14.42
N LEU A 82 3.88 -4.43 -13.30
CA LEU A 82 4.79 -3.32 -13.13
C LEU A 82 6.23 -3.74 -13.45
N VAL A 83 6.88 -2.96 -14.28
CA VAL A 83 8.31 -3.10 -14.60
C VAL A 83 9.09 -1.87 -14.13
N ASP A 84 10.36 -2.04 -13.83
CA ASP A 84 11.26 -0.94 -13.49
C ASP A 84 11.77 -0.19 -14.75
N ALA A 85 12.68 0.76 -14.56
CA ALA A 85 13.27 1.54 -15.66
C ALA A 85 14.06 0.67 -16.65
N THR A 86 14.50 -0.52 -16.25
CA THR A 86 15.25 -1.47 -17.11
C THR A 86 14.32 -2.45 -17.84
N GLY A 87 13.01 -2.40 -17.56
CA GLY A 87 12.02 -3.33 -18.10
C GLY A 87 11.90 -4.64 -17.30
N GLN A 88 12.60 -4.77 -16.17
CA GLN A 88 12.47 -5.95 -15.32
C GLN A 88 11.22 -5.88 -14.45
N ALA A 89 10.51 -7.01 -14.34
CA ALA A 89 9.32 -7.10 -13.53
C ALA A 89 9.62 -6.83 -12.03
N GLN A 90 8.82 -5.98 -11.41
CA GLN A 90 8.97 -5.62 -9.99
C GLN A 90 8.41 -6.73 -9.09
N THR A 91 9.15 -7.84 -9.02
CA THR A 91 8.80 -9.03 -8.25
C THR A 91 8.65 -8.73 -6.76
N GLY A 92 7.55 -9.20 -6.16
CA GLY A 92 7.23 -8.96 -4.75
C GLY A 92 6.77 -7.53 -4.44
N PHE A 93 6.56 -6.71 -5.49
CA PHE A 93 5.88 -5.41 -5.41
C PHE A 93 4.59 -5.41 -6.21
N THR A 94 4.61 -5.82 -7.48
CA THR A 94 3.45 -5.83 -8.38
C THR A 94 2.27 -6.58 -7.77
N ILE A 95 2.51 -7.76 -7.24
CA ILE A 95 1.52 -8.61 -6.55
C ILE A 95 2.12 -9.22 -5.29
N ARG A 96 1.29 -9.43 -4.27
CA ARG A 96 1.63 -10.11 -3.01
C ARG A 96 0.48 -10.97 -2.54
N ARG A 97 0.77 -11.92 -1.64
CA ARG A 97 -0.28 -12.49 -0.79
C ARG A 97 -0.60 -11.55 0.36
N PHE A 98 -1.75 -11.73 0.99
CA PHE A 98 -2.05 -10.95 2.18
C PHE A 98 -1.04 -11.19 3.28
N PRO A 99 -0.66 -10.13 4.02
CA PRO A 99 0.21 -10.27 5.17
C PRO A 99 -0.35 -11.26 6.18
N THR A 100 0.54 -12.09 6.73
CA THR A 100 0.27 -12.94 7.88
C THR A 100 1.11 -12.46 9.07
N PRO A 101 0.76 -12.79 10.32
CA PRO A 101 1.62 -12.45 11.47
C PRO A 101 3.06 -12.88 11.25
N MET A 102 3.28 -14.11 10.76
CA MET A 102 4.63 -14.64 10.52
C MET A 102 5.38 -13.85 9.44
N SER A 103 4.72 -13.51 8.31
CA SER A 103 5.38 -12.73 7.26
C SER A 103 5.79 -11.33 7.74
N MET A 104 5.00 -10.71 8.62
CA MET A 104 5.32 -9.40 9.18
C MET A 104 6.41 -9.48 10.24
N ILE A 105 6.45 -10.52 11.06
CA ILE A 105 7.54 -10.77 12.00
C ILE A 105 8.86 -10.96 11.25
N PHE A 106 8.87 -11.75 10.17
CA PHE A 106 10.06 -11.95 9.33
C PHE A 106 10.54 -10.63 8.69
N GLU A 107 9.61 -9.76 8.26
CA GLU A 107 9.94 -8.44 7.73
C GLU A 107 10.51 -7.52 8.82
N LEU A 108 9.90 -7.52 10.01
CA LEU A 108 10.35 -6.76 11.17
C LEU A 108 11.75 -7.20 11.64
N CYS A 109 11.99 -8.50 11.73
CA CYS A 109 13.29 -9.06 12.13
C CYS A 109 14.36 -8.96 11.03
N GLY A 110 14.01 -8.49 9.83
CA GLY A 110 14.94 -8.39 8.70
C GLY A 110 15.30 -9.74 8.05
N LEU A 111 14.65 -10.84 8.45
CA LEU A 111 14.93 -12.20 7.94
C LEU A 111 14.69 -12.30 6.43
N ASN A 112 13.72 -11.56 5.90
CA ASN A 112 13.44 -11.49 4.46
C ASN A 112 14.57 -10.81 3.66
N ARG A 113 15.39 -9.97 4.30
CA ARG A 113 16.57 -9.35 3.68
C ARG A 113 17.80 -10.24 3.77
N LEU A 114 17.98 -10.94 4.90
CA LEU A 114 19.08 -11.85 5.13
C LEU A 114 18.98 -13.11 4.27
N CYS A 115 17.78 -13.67 4.16
CA CYS A 115 17.51 -14.84 3.33
C CYS A 115 16.26 -14.59 2.47
N ARG A 116 16.46 -14.08 1.25
CA ARG A 116 15.36 -13.77 0.32
C ARG A 116 14.58 -15.01 -0.12
N SER A 117 15.22 -16.17 -0.12
CA SER A 117 14.63 -17.46 -0.53
C SER A 117 13.92 -18.20 0.60
N ASN A 118 13.82 -17.64 1.82
CA ASN A 118 13.10 -18.28 2.90
C ASN A 118 11.61 -18.54 2.52
N PRO A 119 10.99 -19.65 2.98
CA PRO A 119 9.66 -20.03 2.55
C PRO A 119 8.57 -18.98 2.85
N VAL A 120 8.72 -18.25 3.96
CA VAL A 120 7.75 -17.20 4.35
C VAL A 120 7.78 -16.04 3.36
N ASN A 121 8.97 -15.57 3.00
CA ASN A 121 9.14 -14.49 2.03
C ASN A 121 8.73 -14.93 0.62
N ARG A 122 9.11 -16.16 0.22
CA ARG A 122 8.72 -16.72 -1.09
C ARG A 122 7.19 -16.74 -1.24
N LYS A 123 6.50 -17.25 -0.21
CA LYS A 123 5.04 -17.28 -0.20
C LYS A 123 4.46 -15.86 -0.20
N TYR A 124 4.89 -14.99 0.70
CA TYR A 124 4.34 -13.65 0.84
C TYR A 124 4.48 -12.80 -0.42
N ARG A 125 5.63 -12.86 -1.10
CA ARG A 125 5.96 -12.02 -2.25
C ARG A 125 5.72 -12.70 -3.61
N TYR A 126 4.98 -13.79 -3.65
CA TYR A 126 4.75 -14.59 -4.88
C TYR A 126 6.05 -14.94 -5.63
N LEU A 127 7.15 -15.24 -4.90
CA LEU A 127 8.40 -15.69 -5.52
C LEU A 127 8.33 -17.16 -5.97
N ASP A 128 7.24 -17.81 -5.71
CA ASP A 128 6.87 -19.17 -6.10
C ASP A 128 6.00 -19.22 -7.36
N ARG A 129 5.78 -18.09 -8.03
CA ARG A 129 4.99 -17.95 -9.24
C ARG A 129 5.68 -17.04 -10.25
N SER A 130 5.53 -17.33 -11.54
CA SER A 130 5.96 -16.43 -12.60
C SER A 130 5.04 -15.21 -12.70
N LEU A 131 5.63 -14.01 -12.84
CA LEU A 131 4.89 -12.79 -13.15
C LEU A 131 4.45 -12.71 -14.63
N GLU A 132 4.75 -13.72 -15.45
CA GLU A 132 4.23 -13.85 -16.81
C GLU A 132 2.92 -14.65 -16.85
N GLU A 133 2.49 -15.22 -15.72
CA GLU A 133 1.25 -16.00 -15.62
C GLU A 133 0.09 -15.15 -15.12
N ALA A 134 -0.98 -15.08 -15.95
CA ALA A 134 -2.24 -14.46 -15.56
C ALA A 134 -2.98 -15.28 -14.50
N GLY A 135 -3.93 -14.65 -13.82
CA GLY A 135 -4.86 -15.32 -12.90
C GLY A 135 -5.06 -14.58 -11.59
N PHE A 136 -5.79 -15.20 -10.68
CA PHE A 136 -6.17 -14.53 -9.43
C PHE A 136 -5.00 -14.37 -8.48
N VAL A 137 -4.99 -13.19 -7.84
CA VAL A 137 -4.01 -12.82 -6.84
C VAL A 137 -4.73 -12.21 -5.62
N GLU A 138 -4.05 -12.17 -4.48
CA GLU A 138 -4.66 -11.66 -3.27
C GLU A 138 -4.56 -10.12 -3.20
N GLN A 139 -3.36 -9.56 -3.42
CA GLN A 139 -3.11 -8.14 -3.30
C GLN A 139 -2.23 -7.64 -4.45
N PRO A 140 -2.82 -7.00 -5.46
CA PRO A 140 -2.08 -6.16 -6.41
C PRO A 140 -1.68 -4.82 -5.77
N ALA A 141 -0.59 -4.22 -6.25
CA ALA A 141 -0.16 -2.91 -5.79
C ALA A 141 -1.16 -1.82 -6.19
N GLY A 142 -1.53 -0.96 -5.24
CA GLY A 142 -2.39 0.20 -5.49
C GLY A 142 -1.80 1.22 -6.47
N ALA A 143 -0.54 1.06 -6.85
CA ALA A 143 0.12 1.89 -7.85
C ALA A 143 -0.41 1.69 -9.27
N PHE A 144 -0.97 0.51 -9.60
CA PHE A 144 -1.52 0.17 -10.91
C PHE A 144 -2.65 -0.86 -10.75
N MET A 145 -3.84 -0.40 -10.42
CA MET A 145 -4.98 -1.26 -10.12
C MET A 145 -6.28 -0.68 -10.70
N MET A 146 -7.01 -1.50 -11.46
CA MET A 146 -8.37 -1.18 -11.94
C MET A 146 -9.39 -1.69 -10.93
N ILE A 147 -10.34 -0.84 -10.57
CA ILE A 147 -11.39 -1.14 -9.58
C ILE A 147 -12.74 -0.83 -10.19
N GLN A 148 -13.74 -1.71 -9.97
CA GLN A 148 -15.13 -1.36 -10.23
C GLN A 148 -15.70 -0.49 -9.13
N ARG A 149 -16.46 0.53 -9.48
CA ARG A 149 -17.12 1.46 -8.54
C ARG A 149 -17.96 0.72 -7.48
N GLU A 150 -18.63 -0.35 -7.87
CA GLU A 150 -19.43 -1.14 -6.95
C GLU A 150 -18.60 -1.77 -5.83
N VAL A 151 -17.36 -2.22 -6.14
CA VAL A 151 -16.42 -2.74 -5.13
C VAL A 151 -16.07 -1.65 -4.12
N TRP A 152 -15.75 -0.45 -4.61
CA TRP A 152 -15.44 0.70 -3.75
C TRP A 152 -16.63 1.07 -2.86
N LYS A 153 -17.86 1.09 -3.41
CA LYS A 153 -19.09 1.34 -2.63
C LYS A 153 -19.34 0.24 -1.61
N LYS A 154 -19.24 -1.04 -2.02
CA LYS A 154 -19.53 -2.19 -1.15
C LYS A 154 -18.56 -2.30 0.01
N THR A 155 -17.30 -1.97 -0.19
CA THR A 155 -16.27 -2.00 0.86
C THR A 155 -16.25 -0.73 1.72
N GLY A 156 -16.98 0.31 1.36
CA GLY A 156 -16.93 1.62 2.03
C GLY A 156 -15.69 2.44 1.67
N GLY A 157 -15.04 2.16 0.54
CA GLY A 157 -13.84 2.85 0.07
C GLY A 157 -12.54 2.41 0.73
N PHE A 158 -11.50 3.18 0.48
CA PHE A 158 -10.20 3.01 1.16
C PHE A 158 -10.29 3.54 2.58
N ASP A 159 -9.74 2.80 3.55
CA ASP A 159 -9.73 3.23 4.95
C ASP A 159 -8.71 4.36 5.16
N GLU A 160 -9.23 5.59 5.37
CA GLU A 160 -8.41 6.79 5.54
C GLU A 160 -7.60 6.81 6.85
N GLY A 161 -7.87 5.88 7.76
CA GLY A 161 -7.06 5.69 8.96
C GLY A 161 -5.67 5.11 8.70
N PHE A 162 -5.38 4.63 7.47
CA PHE A 162 -4.01 4.32 7.01
C PHE A 162 -3.29 5.60 6.54
N HIS A 163 -3.21 6.57 7.42
CA HIS A 163 -2.59 7.87 7.14
C HIS A 163 -1.10 7.89 7.51
N PRO A 164 -0.22 8.47 6.68
CA PRO A 164 -0.51 9.02 5.35
C PRO A 164 -0.42 7.98 4.23
N ILE A 165 0.14 6.76 4.49
CA ILE A 165 0.42 5.75 3.47
C ILE A 165 0.72 4.39 4.10
N TRP A 166 0.65 3.34 3.29
CA TRP A 166 0.89 1.90 3.49
C TRP A 166 -0.28 1.13 4.10
N PHE A 167 -0.49 -0.04 3.56
CA PHE A 167 -1.52 -1.03 3.89
C PHE A 167 -2.96 -0.64 3.51
N GLU A 168 -3.23 0.56 3.03
CA GLU A 168 -4.57 0.96 2.56
C GLU A 168 -5.04 0.13 1.36
N ASP A 169 -4.14 -0.17 0.42
CA ASP A 169 -4.43 -1.02 -0.75
C ASP A 169 -4.58 -2.49 -0.35
N VAL A 170 -3.76 -2.96 0.59
CA VAL A 170 -3.82 -4.32 1.15
C VAL A 170 -5.15 -4.53 1.89
N ASP A 171 -5.54 -3.57 2.74
CA ASP A 171 -6.80 -3.57 3.48
C ASP A 171 -8.00 -3.56 2.53
N PHE A 172 -7.96 -2.69 1.51
CA PHE A 172 -9.02 -2.59 0.51
C PHE A 172 -9.20 -3.90 -0.25
N CYS A 173 -8.12 -4.49 -0.78
CA CYS A 173 -8.18 -5.76 -1.50
C CYS A 173 -8.70 -6.90 -0.62
N ARG A 174 -8.33 -6.92 0.66
CA ARG A 174 -8.80 -7.92 1.60
C ARG A 174 -10.30 -7.79 1.88
N ARG A 175 -10.80 -6.58 2.16
CA ARG A 175 -12.24 -6.33 2.34
C ARG A 175 -13.04 -6.61 1.07
N ALA A 176 -12.48 -6.33 -0.10
CA ALA A 176 -13.09 -6.68 -1.37
C ALA A 176 -13.23 -8.21 -1.52
N MET A 177 -12.18 -8.96 -1.20
CA MET A 177 -12.22 -10.42 -1.24
C MET A 177 -13.23 -11.00 -0.23
N GLU A 178 -13.28 -10.48 0.99
CA GLU A 178 -14.25 -10.85 2.02
C GLU A 178 -15.70 -10.52 1.61
N SER A 179 -15.86 -9.54 0.69
CA SER A 179 -17.15 -9.16 0.09
C SER A 179 -17.50 -9.96 -1.19
N GLY A 180 -16.69 -10.98 -1.55
CA GLY A 180 -16.94 -11.87 -2.68
C GLY A 180 -16.28 -11.46 -4.00
N TYR A 181 -15.54 -10.34 -4.05
CA TYR A 181 -14.79 -9.92 -5.23
C TYR A 181 -13.42 -10.56 -5.30
N ARG A 182 -12.82 -10.55 -6.49
CA ARG A 182 -11.47 -11.11 -6.71
C ARG A 182 -10.61 -10.11 -7.48
N ALA A 183 -9.29 -10.21 -7.30
CA ALA A 183 -8.33 -9.46 -8.11
C ALA A 183 -7.71 -10.38 -9.16
N GLU A 184 -7.86 -10.03 -10.43
CA GLU A 184 -7.24 -10.73 -11.56
C GLU A 184 -5.98 -9.99 -12.02
N TYR A 185 -4.87 -10.72 -12.12
CA TYR A 185 -3.61 -10.21 -12.60
C TYR A 185 -3.46 -10.51 -14.11
N ILE A 186 -3.22 -9.48 -14.90
CA ILE A 186 -3.13 -9.51 -16.37
C ILE A 186 -1.71 -9.05 -16.78
N PRO A 187 -0.74 -9.95 -16.94
CA PRO A 187 0.66 -9.59 -17.20
C PRO A 187 0.91 -8.96 -18.58
N SER A 188 -0.02 -9.12 -19.53
CA SER A 188 0.06 -8.47 -20.85
C SER A 188 -0.19 -6.96 -20.79
N VAL A 189 -0.82 -6.45 -19.71
CA VAL A 189 -0.98 -5.02 -19.47
C VAL A 189 0.18 -4.54 -18.61
N VAL A 190 1.01 -3.66 -19.16
CA VAL A 190 2.30 -3.30 -18.56
C VAL A 190 2.35 -1.81 -18.23
N GLY A 191 2.78 -1.50 -17.02
CA GLY A 191 3.14 -0.17 -16.57
C GLY A 191 4.60 -0.10 -16.14
N ARG A 192 5.33 0.94 -16.56
CA ARG A 192 6.68 1.23 -16.05
C ARG A 192 6.57 2.09 -14.82
N HIS A 193 7.06 1.59 -13.69
CA HIS A 193 7.01 2.28 -12.40
C HIS A 193 8.42 2.71 -11.99
N ALA A 194 8.68 4.01 -11.99
CA ALA A 194 9.99 4.55 -11.61
C ALA A 194 10.34 4.29 -10.13
N GLY A 195 9.34 4.15 -9.30
CA GLY A 195 9.41 3.69 -7.92
C GLY A 195 9.88 4.72 -6.89
N ALA A 196 9.10 4.82 -5.83
CA ALA A 196 9.47 5.48 -4.56
C ALA A 196 9.82 6.98 -4.63
N HIS A 197 9.46 7.72 -5.69
CA HIS A 197 9.83 9.14 -5.81
C HIS A 197 9.28 9.97 -4.63
N SER A 198 8.00 9.85 -4.34
CA SER A 198 7.34 10.55 -3.23
C SER A 198 7.81 10.05 -1.85
N ILE A 199 7.99 8.73 -1.71
CA ILE A 199 8.40 8.09 -0.45
C ILE A 199 9.84 8.48 -0.07
N ARG A 200 10.73 8.66 -1.04
CA ARG A 200 12.12 9.06 -0.78
C ARG A 200 12.24 10.46 -0.17
N ARG A 201 11.26 11.34 -0.42
CA ARG A 201 11.21 12.70 0.16
C ARG A 201 10.81 12.69 1.66
N ILE A 202 10.17 11.61 2.14
CA ILE A 202 9.79 11.47 3.55
C ILE A 202 11.03 11.12 4.37
N PRO A 203 11.35 11.82 5.47
CA PRO A 203 12.46 11.47 6.36
C PRO A 203 12.39 10.01 6.84
N ALA A 204 13.54 9.37 7.01
CA ALA A 204 13.61 7.93 7.32
C ALA A 204 12.87 7.57 8.61
N GLY A 205 12.95 8.41 9.64
CA GLY A 205 12.23 8.22 10.90
C GLY A 205 10.72 8.29 10.71
N CYS A 206 10.22 9.28 9.93
CA CYS A 206 8.78 9.37 9.62
C CYS A 206 8.30 8.16 8.84
N ARG A 207 9.09 7.66 7.87
CA ARG A 207 8.75 6.43 7.15
C ARG A 207 8.63 5.23 8.08
N ALA A 208 9.56 5.09 9.03
CA ALA A 208 9.51 4.00 10.01
C ALA A 208 8.27 4.10 10.91
N TRP A 209 7.94 5.29 11.36
CA TRP A 209 6.74 5.57 12.15
C TRP A 209 5.46 5.22 11.39
N TYR A 210 5.26 5.80 10.20
CA TYR A 210 4.06 5.57 9.39
C TYR A 210 3.87 4.10 9.04
N TRP A 211 4.96 3.42 8.67
CA TRP A 211 4.89 1.99 8.35
C TRP A 211 4.50 1.14 9.57
N CYS A 212 5.06 1.42 10.75
CA CYS A 212 4.71 0.69 11.96
C CYS A 212 3.26 0.93 12.40
N VAL A 213 2.80 2.19 12.36
CA VAL A 213 1.41 2.53 12.71
C VAL A 213 0.43 1.84 11.76
N SER A 214 0.66 1.93 10.46
CA SER A 214 -0.18 1.29 9.45
C SER A 214 -0.15 -0.24 9.54
N LEU A 215 1.01 -0.84 9.83
CA LEU A 215 1.12 -2.27 10.10
C LEU A 215 0.28 -2.69 11.31
N LEU A 216 0.39 -1.97 12.43
CA LEU A 216 -0.35 -2.31 13.66
C LEU A 216 -1.86 -2.10 13.47
N ARG A 217 -2.29 -1.08 12.68
CA ARG A 217 -3.68 -0.91 12.29
C ARG A 217 -4.16 -2.10 11.45
N TYR A 218 -3.42 -2.50 10.44
CA TYR A 218 -3.75 -3.68 9.62
C TYR A 218 -3.83 -4.96 10.46
N ALA A 219 -2.85 -5.15 11.34
CA ALA A 219 -2.82 -6.31 12.23
C ALA A 219 -4.03 -6.33 13.19
N ALA A 220 -4.43 -5.19 13.74
CA ALA A 220 -5.61 -5.08 14.61
C ALA A 220 -6.93 -5.39 13.87
N LYS A 221 -7.01 -5.04 12.58
CA LYS A 221 -8.21 -5.31 11.75
C LYS A 221 -8.30 -6.77 11.31
N HIS A 222 -7.16 -7.37 10.95
CA HIS A 222 -7.16 -8.59 10.14
C HIS A 222 -6.47 -9.79 10.79
N PHE A 223 -5.74 -9.62 11.87
CA PHE A 223 -5.13 -10.75 12.59
C PHE A 223 -5.97 -11.10 13.83
N GLY A 224 -5.98 -12.38 14.18
CA GLY A 224 -6.50 -12.81 15.46
C GLY A 224 -5.66 -12.24 16.63
N GLU A 225 -6.21 -12.26 17.84
CA GLU A 225 -5.59 -11.64 19.02
C GLU A 225 -4.13 -12.06 19.24
N LEU A 226 -3.83 -13.34 19.15
CA LEU A 226 -2.45 -13.84 19.33
C LEU A 226 -1.52 -13.32 18.22
N GLY A 227 -1.97 -13.36 16.96
CA GLY A 227 -1.19 -12.86 15.84
C GLY A 227 -0.91 -11.37 15.94
N TYR A 228 -1.89 -10.58 16.36
CA TYR A 228 -1.74 -9.15 16.62
C TYR A 228 -0.71 -8.90 17.74
N ARG A 229 -0.84 -9.58 18.88
CA ARG A 229 0.09 -9.44 20.01
C ARG A 229 1.53 -9.81 19.63
N PHE A 230 1.73 -10.87 18.84
CA PHE A 230 3.05 -11.25 18.35
C PHE A 230 3.65 -10.18 17.44
N VAL A 231 2.85 -9.55 16.57
CA VAL A 231 3.33 -8.45 15.72
C VAL A 231 3.66 -7.22 16.58
N CYS A 232 2.84 -6.84 17.56
CA CYS A 232 3.14 -5.75 18.48
C CYS A 232 4.46 -6.00 19.24
N ALA A 233 4.64 -7.20 19.78
CA ALA A 233 5.87 -7.61 20.46
C ALA A 233 7.08 -7.54 19.51
N ALA A 234 6.93 -8.02 18.27
CA ALA A 234 7.99 -7.93 17.26
C ALA A 234 8.36 -6.47 16.91
N VAL A 235 7.39 -5.56 16.79
CA VAL A 235 7.65 -4.12 16.61
C VAL A 235 8.43 -3.57 17.79
N LEU A 236 8.00 -3.88 19.03
CA LEU A 236 8.64 -3.42 20.26
C LEU A 236 10.11 -3.90 20.31
N PHE A 237 10.35 -5.20 20.20
CA PHE A 237 11.69 -5.78 20.33
C PHE A 237 12.63 -5.35 19.18
N THR A 238 12.13 -5.23 17.95
CA THR A 238 12.95 -4.83 16.82
C THR A 238 13.22 -3.32 16.77
N SER A 239 12.51 -2.52 17.55
CA SER A 239 12.78 -1.08 17.68
C SER A 239 14.17 -0.79 18.22
N ILE A 240 14.66 -1.61 19.19
CA ILE A 240 15.97 -1.44 19.80
C ILE A 240 17.11 -1.59 18.77
N PRO A 241 17.30 -2.73 18.11
CA PRO A 241 18.38 -2.89 17.14
C PRO A 241 18.26 -1.93 15.96
N ARG A 242 17.04 -1.56 15.54
CA ARG A 242 16.80 -0.58 14.48
C ARG A 242 17.20 0.83 14.90
N MET A 243 16.98 1.20 16.17
CA MET A 243 17.45 2.46 16.74
C MET A 243 18.98 2.55 16.63
N PHE A 244 19.71 1.55 17.09
CA PHE A 244 21.17 1.53 16.99
C PHE A 244 21.68 1.56 15.54
N ALA A 245 21.07 0.76 14.67
CA ALA A 245 21.38 0.78 13.24
C ALA A 245 21.11 2.16 12.61
N GLY A 246 20.05 2.83 13.04
CA GLY A 246 19.72 4.19 12.61
C GLY A 246 20.78 5.20 13.06
N ILE A 247 21.20 5.16 14.32
CA ILE A 247 22.24 6.05 14.89
C ILE A 247 23.54 5.92 14.09
N ILE A 248 23.96 4.67 13.82
CA ILE A 248 25.20 4.39 13.07
C ILE A 248 25.08 4.92 11.63
N ARG A 249 23.95 4.64 10.95
CA ARG A 249 23.74 5.02 9.55
C ARG A 249 23.61 6.53 9.37
N GLU A 250 22.88 7.20 10.25
CA GLU A 250 22.58 8.64 10.15
C GLU A 250 23.63 9.51 10.85
N ARG A 251 24.55 8.88 11.59
CA ARG A 251 25.54 9.56 12.45
C ARG A 251 24.91 10.64 13.35
N SER A 252 23.73 10.32 13.88
CA SER A 252 22.88 11.22 14.66
C SER A 252 22.12 10.44 15.73
N ILE A 253 21.75 11.11 16.81
CA ILE A 253 20.89 10.54 17.87
C ILE A 253 19.39 10.68 17.56
N SER A 254 19.01 11.33 16.45
CA SER A 254 17.61 11.51 16.04
C SER A 254 16.79 10.21 15.97
N PRO A 255 17.35 9.01 15.61
CA PRO A 255 16.62 7.75 15.65
C PRO A 255 16.12 7.37 17.04
N ILE A 256 16.73 7.84 18.13
CA ILE A 256 16.29 7.51 19.50
C ILE A 256 14.83 7.94 19.69
N ALA A 257 14.52 9.21 19.43
CA ALA A 257 13.19 9.75 19.66
C ALA A 257 12.11 8.98 18.87
N ILE A 258 12.38 8.66 17.60
CA ILE A 258 11.41 7.99 16.73
C ILE A 258 11.20 6.53 17.13
N TYR A 259 12.27 5.80 17.47
CA TYR A 259 12.13 4.39 17.87
C TYR A 259 11.60 4.23 19.29
N CYS A 260 11.84 5.19 20.20
CA CYS A 260 11.14 5.27 21.49
C CYS A 260 9.65 5.52 21.29
N LYS A 261 9.25 6.43 20.38
CA LYS A 261 7.85 6.66 20.02
C LYS A 261 7.20 5.38 19.47
N ILE A 262 7.86 4.66 18.55
CA ILE A 262 7.39 3.40 17.99
C ILE A 262 7.23 2.33 19.07
N ALA A 263 8.23 2.17 19.92
CA ALA A 263 8.20 1.18 21.03
C ALA A 263 7.09 1.48 22.03
N GLY A 264 6.93 2.75 22.42
CA GLY A 264 5.84 3.20 23.30
C GLY A 264 4.47 2.92 22.72
N PHE A 265 4.26 3.24 21.42
CA PHE A 265 3.02 2.95 20.72
C PHE A 265 2.74 1.43 20.64
N ALA A 266 3.74 0.62 20.28
CA ALA A 266 3.59 -0.83 20.23
C ALA A 266 3.28 -1.44 21.61
N SER A 267 3.87 -0.90 22.69
CA SER A 267 3.56 -1.31 24.07
C SER A 267 2.11 -0.99 24.44
N LEU A 268 1.63 0.20 24.11
CA LEU A 268 0.23 0.58 24.32
C LEU A 268 -0.71 -0.36 23.54
N CYS A 269 -0.41 -0.64 22.28
CA CYS A 269 -1.17 -1.57 21.45
C CYS A 269 -1.18 -2.99 22.04
N LEU A 270 -0.07 -3.46 22.60
CA LEU A 270 0.05 -4.79 23.22
C LEU A 270 -0.86 -4.95 24.43
N VAL A 271 -1.02 -3.87 25.23
CA VAL A 271 -1.82 -3.87 26.47
C VAL A 271 -3.29 -3.58 26.19
N SER A 272 -3.61 -2.76 25.18
CA SER A 272 -4.96 -2.18 24.96
C SER A 272 -5.91 -3.08 24.17
N PHE A 273 -5.58 -4.31 23.85
CA PHE A 273 -6.36 -5.15 22.91
C PHE A 273 -7.83 -5.39 23.32
N ARG A 274 -8.27 -5.02 24.51
CA ARG A 274 -9.63 -5.26 25.02
C ARG A 274 -10.74 -4.43 24.37
N ARG A 275 -10.45 -3.46 23.50
CA ARG A 275 -11.45 -2.63 22.85
C ARG A 275 -11.30 -2.75 21.32
N ARG A 276 -12.16 -3.54 20.68
CA ARG A 276 -12.55 -3.41 19.27
C ARG A 276 -13.19 -2.03 19.05
N GLY A 277 -12.41 -1.01 19.05
CA GLY A 277 -12.81 0.36 18.86
C GLY A 277 -11.53 1.17 18.81
N MET A 278 -11.05 1.35 17.60
CA MET A 278 -10.10 2.36 17.15
C MET A 278 -9.44 3.18 18.26
N VAL A 279 -8.14 2.99 18.45
CA VAL A 279 -7.30 4.09 18.91
C VAL A 279 -7.28 5.09 17.75
N GLU A 280 -8.10 6.12 17.81
CA GLU A 280 -7.92 7.33 17.02
C GLU A 280 -6.56 7.89 17.40
N VAL A 281 -5.56 7.59 16.59
CA VAL A 281 -4.27 8.26 16.69
C VAL A 281 -4.49 9.64 16.12
N GLN A 282 -4.84 10.60 16.98
CA GLN A 282 -4.73 12.01 16.64
C GLN A 282 -3.27 12.27 16.28
N THR A 283 -3.03 12.43 15.00
CA THR A 283 -1.76 12.95 14.48
C THR A 283 -1.74 14.45 14.73
N SER A 284 -1.27 14.86 15.92
CA SER A 284 -0.77 16.22 16.16
C SER A 284 0.70 16.32 15.78
#